data_27d53f0531306d4666ffc72d7dbd44a3
#
_entry.id   27d53f0531306d4666ffc72d7dbd44a3
#
_cell.length_a   1.000
_cell.length_b   1.000
_cell.length_c   1.000
_cell.angle_alpha   90.00
_cell.angle_beta   90.00
_cell.angle_gamma   90.00
#
_symmetry.space_group_name_H-M   'P 1'
#
loop_
_entity.id
_entity.type
_entity.pdbx_description
1 polymer ?
#
loop_
_entity_poly.entity_id
_entity_poly.type
_entity_poly.pdbx_seq_one_letter_code
_entity_poly.pdbx_strand_id
1 'polypeptide(L)'
;HFFWGLEDIIAVFTDLWGSSGVTKNVAGLFPNDADGNAWGHPELGLPKPLSEMGYNLVHPDHYQPLSDDFSAQINAYKEAGCEIVTGVMIPPDFGTFWSQAAQQGFNPKVVTIGKALLFPSFVNSLGDRGNGLTSEIWWTPDHPFSSSLTGTKAKELGNDYVSSTGRKWNQGLGFQHALFEVTADVIKRCSDLDDVSAVMASISSTNLSTMVGQVNWSNGPVKNVSKTPLVSGQWQKGNDG
;
A
#
# COMPACT_ATOMS: atom_id res chain seq x y z
N HIS A 1 4.94 -12.47 11.47
CA HIS A 1 4.39 -11.55 10.45
C HIS A 1 5.43 -10.50 10.10
N PHE A 2 5.72 -10.26 8.83
CA PHE A 2 6.56 -9.14 8.40
C PHE A 2 5.78 -8.31 7.37
N PHE A 3 5.60 -7.04 7.71
CA PHE A 3 4.84 -6.07 6.93
C PHE A 3 4.98 -4.66 7.56
N TRP A 4 4.19 -3.74 7.12
CA TRP A 4 4.00 -2.40 7.69
C TRP A 4 2.65 -2.34 8.44
N GLY A 5 2.43 -1.27 9.19
CA GLY A 5 1.17 -1.00 9.89
C GLY A 5 0.43 0.20 9.32
N LEU A 6 -0.81 0.42 9.78
CA LEU A 6 -1.60 1.58 9.37
C LEU A 6 -0.94 2.90 9.77
N GLU A 7 -0.21 2.92 10.88
CA GLU A 7 0.58 4.07 11.31
C GLU A 7 1.69 4.44 10.32
N ASP A 8 2.27 3.47 9.64
CA ASP A 8 3.29 3.70 8.61
C ASP A 8 2.65 4.28 7.34
N ILE A 9 1.45 3.80 6.97
CA ILE A 9 0.64 4.37 5.88
C ILE A 9 0.32 5.84 6.17
N ILE A 10 -0.18 6.15 7.36
CA ILE A 10 -0.52 7.52 7.75
C ILE A 10 0.72 8.42 7.63
N ALA A 11 1.86 7.95 8.12
CA ALA A 11 3.11 8.71 8.06
C ALA A 11 3.53 9.02 6.62
N VAL A 12 3.58 8.01 5.74
CA VAL A 12 4.03 8.22 4.34
C VAL A 12 3.03 9.00 3.51
N PHE A 13 1.73 8.90 3.78
CA PHE A 13 0.71 9.69 3.09
C PHE A 13 0.76 11.16 3.51
N THR A 14 0.83 11.43 4.81
CA THR A 14 0.89 12.81 5.31
C THR A 14 2.19 13.53 4.96
N ASP A 15 3.32 12.82 4.88
CA ASP A 15 4.58 13.36 4.39
C ASP A 15 4.47 13.79 2.91
N LEU A 16 3.88 12.93 2.07
CA LEU A 16 3.60 13.26 0.67
C LEU A 16 2.70 14.50 0.54
N TRP A 17 1.60 14.57 1.30
CA TRP A 17 0.67 15.70 1.24
C TRP A 17 1.31 16.99 1.74
N GLY A 18 2.10 16.91 2.80
CA GLY A 18 2.81 18.06 3.37
C GLY A 18 3.77 18.73 2.38
N SER A 19 4.37 17.94 1.49
CA SER A 19 5.27 18.43 0.44
C SER A 19 4.54 19.02 -0.78
N SER A 20 3.23 18.78 -0.91
CA SER A 20 2.47 19.09 -2.13
C SER A 20 1.85 20.50 -2.16
N GLY A 21 1.93 21.27 -1.08
CA GLY A 21 1.39 22.64 -1.00
C GLY A 21 -0.13 22.75 -1.16
N VAL A 22 -0.88 21.69 -0.80
CA VAL A 22 -2.33 21.61 -0.86
C VAL A 22 -2.98 22.01 0.46
N THR A 23 -4.29 22.32 0.43
CA THR A 23 -5.06 22.54 1.64
C THR A 23 -5.19 21.25 2.46
N LYS A 24 -5.49 21.40 3.76
CA LYS A 24 -5.64 20.24 4.65
C LYS A 24 -7.07 19.64 4.66
N ASN A 25 -7.89 19.91 3.64
CA ASN A 25 -9.20 19.28 3.46
C ASN A 25 -9.05 17.97 2.67
N VAL A 26 -9.37 16.86 3.30
CA VAL A 26 -9.13 15.50 2.81
C VAL A 26 -10.47 14.79 2.61
N ALA A 27 -10.70 14.27 1.42
CA ALA A 27 -11.80 13.38 1.09
C ALA A 27 -11.42 11.94 1.47
N GLY A 28 -12.18 11.30 2.34
CA GLY A 28 -11.96 9.92 2.78
C GLY A 28 -12.93 8.94 2.13
N LEU A 29 -12.40 7.88 1.53
CA LEU A 29 -13.15 6.80 0.87
C LEU A 29 -12.87 5.46 1.55
N PHE A 30 -13.80 5.02 2.38
CA PHE A 30 -13.70 3.80 3.15
C PHE A 30 -14.87 2.86 2.81
N PRO A 31 -14.61 1.64 2.29
CA PRO A 31 -15.65 0.65 2.06
C PRO A 31 -16.18 0.09 3.39
N ASN A 32 -17.40 -0.42 3.37
CA ASN A 32 -17.97 -1.18 4.48
C ASN A 32 -17.47 -2.63 4.42
N ASP A 33 -16.17 -2.81 4.61
CA ASP A 33 -15.47 -4.09 4.72
C ASP A 33 -14.41 -4.02 5.83
N ALA A 34 -13.65 -5.09 6.03
CA ALA A 34 -12.64 -5.16 7.09
C ALA A 34 -11.56 -4.06 6.93
N ASP A 35 -11.10 -3.79 5.72
CA ASP A 35 -10.06 -2.79 5.44
C ASP A 35 -10.61 -1.37 5.64
N GLY A 36 -11.76 -1.06 5.06
CA GLY A 36 -12.39 0.25 5.19
C GLY A 36 -12.78 0.58 6.63
N ASN A 37 -13.30 -0.41 7.35
CA ASN A 37 -13.62 -0.25 8.77
C ASN A 37 -12.38 -0.03 9.64
N ALA A 38 -11.24 -0.64 9.30
CA ALA A 38 -9.97 -0.40 9.99
C ALA A 38 -9.40 0.99 9.66
N TRP A 39 -9.39 1.38 8.39
CA TRP A 39 -8.84 2.66 7.95
C TRP A 39 -9.71 3.85 8.38
N GLY A 40 -11.04 3.72 8.33
CA GLY A 40 -12.01 4.73 8.76
C GLY A 40 -12.29 4.73 10.27
N HIS A 41 -11.69 3.85 11.06
CA HIS A 41 -11.97 3.75 12.50
C HIS A 41 -11.62 5.06 13.21
N PRO A 42 -12.54 5.65 14.01
CA PRO A 42 -12.37 6.98 14.60
C PRO A 42 -11.08 7.13 15.41
N GLU A 43 -10.71 6.13 16.20
CA GLU A 43 -9.59 6.18 17.14
C GLU A 43 -8.33 5.46 16.63
N LEU A 44 -8.49 4.38 15.86
CA LEU A 44 -7.40 3.50 15.44
C LEU A 44 -7.02 3.65 13.97
N GLY A 45 -7.88 4.32 13.19
CA GLY A 45 -7.71 4.58 11.76
C GLY A 45 -7.12 5.97 11.46
N LEU A 46 -7.40 6.45 10.26
CA LEU A 46 -6.94 7.76 9.78
C LEU A 46 -7.57 8.97 10.50
N PRO A 47 -8.85 8.94 10.95
CA PRO A 47 -9.52 10.15 11.44
C PRO A 47 -8.77 10.86 12.56
N LYS A 48 -8.40 10.15 13.62
CA LYS A 48 -7.74 10.76 14.78
C LYS A 48 -6.35 11.33 14.46
N PRO A 49 -5.39 10.57 13.91
CA PRO A 49 -4.08 11.12 13.55
C PRO A 49 -4.16 12.28 12.58
N LEU A 50 -5.05 12.24 11.59
CA LEU A 50 -5.22 13.35 10.64
C LEU A 50 -5.73 14.60 11.35
N SER A 51 -6.71 14.47 12.24
CA SER A 51 -7.20 15.60 13.07
C SER A 51 -6.11 16.19 13.94
N GLU A 52 -5.30 15.36 14.60
CA GLU A 52 -4.16 15.80 15.43
C GLU A 52 -3.09 16.57 14.62
N MET A 53 -2.92 16.24 13.33
CA MET A 53 -2.04 16.94 12.39
C MET A 53 -2.71 18.16 11.74
N GLY A 54 -3.97 18.47 12.11
CA GLY A 54 -4.74 19.61 11.61
C GLY A 54 -5.34 19.40 10.23
N TYR A 55 -5.47 18.17 9.76
CA TYR A 55 -6.26 17.83 8.57
C TYR A 55 -7.75 17.75 8.91
N ASN A 56 -8.59 18.23 8.01
CA ASN A 56 -10.05 18.07 8.06
C ASN A 56 -10.45 16.90 7.15
N LEU A 57 -10.68 15.74 7.73
CA LEU A 57 -11.10 14.55 7.00
C LEU A 57 -12.63 14.56 6.83
N VAL A 58 -13.07 14.69 5.60
CA VAL A 58 -14.47 14.61 5.20
C VAL A 58 -14.72 13.19 4.69
N HIS A 59 -15.42 12.38 5.46
CA HIS A 59 -15.83 11.04 5.05
C HIS A 59 -17.29 10.85 5.46
N PRO A 60 -18.24 11.03 4.53
CA PRO A 60 -19.60 10.56 4.73
C PRO A 60 -19.62 9.09 5.14
N ASP A 61 -20.71 8.47 5.29
CA ASP A 61 -20.78 7.05 5.67
C ASP A 61 -19.89 6.15 4.79
N HIS A 62 -19.47 5.01 5.32
CA HIS A 62 -18.78 3.98 4.56
C HIS A 62 -19.63 3.54 3.38
N TYR A 63 -19.03 3.49 2.19
CA TYR A 63 -19.74 3.04 1.00
C TYR A 63 -19.78 1.50 0.92
N GLN A 64 -20.77 0.94 0.23
CA GLN A 64 -20.82 -0.50 0.00
C GLN A 64 -19.82 -0.90 -1.09
N PRO A 65 -19.01 -1.97 -0.89
CA PRO A 65 -18.15 -2.50 -1.94
C PRO A 65 -18.92 -2.79 -3.24
N LEU A 66 -18.27 -2.52 -4.37
CA LEU A 66 -18.87 -2.59 -5.71
C LEU A 66 -20.00 -1.59 -5.93
N SER A 67 -19.93 -0.43 -5.27
CA SER A 67 -20.86 0.67 -5.52
C SER A 67 -20.72 1.22 -6.95
N ASP A 68 -21.85 1.49 -7.58
CA ASP A 68 -21.95 2.13 -8.89
C ASP A 68 -22.25 3.63 -8.82
N ASP A 69 -22.44 4.19 -7.60
CA ASP A 69 -22.70 5.61 -7.38
C ASP A 69 -21.94 6.17 -6.17
N PHE A 70 -21.13 7.21 -6.44
CA PHE A 70 -20.36 7.98 -5.48
C PHE A 70 -20.78 9.47 -5.45
N SER A 71 -21.94 9.80 -6.01
CA SER A 71 -22.37 11.20 -6.16
C SER A 71 -22.52 11.92 -4.82
N ALA A 72 -23.00 11.25 -3.79
CA ALA A 72 -23.15 11.83 -2.45
C ALA A 72 -21.79 12.20 -1.84
N GLN A 73 -20.81 11.29 -1.93
CA GLN A 73 -19.45 11.52 -1.46
C GLN A 73 -18.79 12.66 -2.24
N ILE A 74 -18.87 12.64 -3.58
CA ILE A 74 -18.28 13.67 -4.44
C ILE A 74 -18.85 15.05 -4.13
N ASN A 75 -20.17 15.18 -3.92
CA ASN A 75 -20.79 16.45 -3.55
C ASN A 75 -20.27 16.96 -2.20
N ALA A 76 -20.21 16.11 -1.18
CA ALA A 76 -19.67 16.48 0.12
C ALA A 76 -18.21 16.95 0.03
N TYR A 77 -17.38 16.30 -0.78
CA TYR A 77 -15.97 16.69 -0.98
C TYR A 77 -15.82 18.02 -1.71
N LYS A 78 -16.67 18.29 -2.69
CA LYS A 78 -16.71 19.59 -3.39
C LYS A 78 -17.14 20.71 -2.46
N GLU A 79 -18.20 20.51 -1.67
CA GLU A 79 -18.70 21.48 -0.71
C GLU A 79 -17.66 21.84 0.35
N ALA A 80 -16.90 20.83 0.82
CA ALA A 80 -15.82 21.02 1.79
C ALA A 80 -14.51 21.54 1.18
N GLY A 81 -14.43 21.70 -0.13
CA GLY A 81 -13.22 22.15 -0.82
C GLY A 81 -12.03 21.19 -0.65
N CYS A 82 -12.29 19.88 -0.71
CA CYS A 82 -11.24 18.87 -0.58
C CYS A 82 -10.29 18.92 -1.76
N GLU A 83 -9.00 19.06 -1.49
CA GLU A 83 -7.92 19.01 -2.49
C GLU A 83 -7.14 17.69 -2.46
N ILE A 84 -7.30 16.92 -1.40
CA ILE A 84 -6.70 15.60 -1.22
C ILE A 84 -7.82 14.56 -1.24
N VAL A 85 -7.59 13.42 -1.90
CA VAL A 85 -8.43 12.21 -1.80
C VAL A 85 -7.58 11.10 -1.23
N THR A 86 -8.09 10.40 -0.21
CA THR A 86 -7.46 9.22 0.36
C THR A 86 -8.48 8.14 0.67
N GLY A 87 -7.99 6.94 0.92
CA GLY A 87 -8.80 5.79 1.31
C GLY A 87 -8.18 4.46 0.91
N VAL A 88 -8.93 3.39 1.13
CA VAL A 88 -8.61 2.05 0.69
C VAL A 88 -9.74 1.52 -0.18
N MET A 89 -9.46 1.25 -1.44
CA MET A 89 -10.48 0.87 -2.42
C MET A 89 -10.02 -0.31 -3.26
N ILE A 90 -10.95 -1.15 -3.68
CA ILE A 90 -10.65 -2.12 -4.75
C ILE A 90 -10.63 -1.42 -6.12
N PRO A 91 -9.95 -1.98 -7.14
CA PRO A 91 -9.85 -1.36 -8.46
C PRO A 91 -11.19 -0.96 -9.10
N PRO A 92 -12.26 -1.79 -9.10
CA PRO A 92 -13.55 -1.40 -9.67
C PRO A 92 -14.16 -0.16 -9.02
N ASP A 93 -14.14 -0.10 -7.69
CA ASP A 93 -14.74 1.01 -6.93
C ASP A 93 -14.00 2.32 -7.20
N PHE A 94 -12.65 2.28 -7.18
CA PHE A 94 -11.86 3.46 -7.51
C PHE A 94 -12.08 3.90 -8.97
N GLY A 95 -12.18 2.98 -9.92
CA GLY A 95 -12.47 3.29 -11.31
C GLY A 95 -13.80 4.00 -11.49
N THR A 96 -14.86 3.55 -10.81
CA THR A 96 -16.19 4.17 -10.79
C THR A 96 -16.13 5.56 -10.16
N PHE A 97 -15.59 5.66 -8.93
CA PHE A 97 -15.41 6.94 -8.24
C PHE A 97 -14.63 7.94 -9.11
N TRP A 98 -13.49 7.53 -9.66
CA TRP A 98 -12.61 8.40 -10.42
C TRP A 98 -13.25 8.91 -11.71
N SER A 99 -14.07 8.06 -12.35
CA SER A 99 -14.87 8.47 -13.52
C SER A 99 -15.95 9.48 -13.17
N GLN A 100 -16.70 9.24 -12.10
CA GLN A 100 -17.76 10.14 -11.63
C GLN A 100 -17.20 11.46 -11.10
N ALA A 101 -16.04 11.44 -10.43
CA ALA A 101 -15.36 12.65 -9.99
C ALA A 101 -15.08 13.60 -11.17
N ALA A 102 -14.55 13.08 -12.27
CA ALA A 102 -14.32 13.88 -13.48
C ALA A 102 -15.62 14.38 -14.10
N GLN A 103 -16.64 13.55 -14.24
CA GLN A 103 -17.95 13.93 -14.80
C GLN A 103 -18.62 15.04 -13.99
N GLN A 104 -18.43 15.02 -12.67
CA GLN A 104 -19.02 16.01 -11.76
C GLN A 104 -18.10 17.20 -11.47
N GLY A 105 -16.97 17.31 -12.17
CA GLY A 105 -16.02 18.42 -12.03
C GLY A 105 -15.29 18.47 -10.69
N PHE A 106 -15.14 17.33 -10.01
CA PHE A 106 -14.30 17.21 -8.83
C PHE A 106 -12.87 16.85 -9.25
N ASN A 107 -11.94 17.80 -9.09
CA ASN A 107 -10.56 17.70 -9.54
C ASN A 107 -9.60 17.89 -8.35
N PRO A 108 -9.40 16.89 -7.49
CA PRO A 108 -8.44 16.96 -6.38
C PRO A 108 -7.03 17.11 -6.92
N LYS A 109 -6.16 17.79 -6.17
CA LYS A 109 -4.75 18.02 -6.53
C LYS A 109 -3.87 16.82 -6.20
N VAL A 110 -4.21 16.09 -5.14
CA VAL A 110 -3.51 14.88 -4.70
C VAL A 110 -4.50 13.75 -4.49
N VAL A 111 -4.20 12.59 -5.04
CA VAL A 111 -5.02 11.38 -4.88
C VAL A 111 -4.12 10.25 -4.43
N THR A 112 -4.30 9.79 -3.19
CA THR A 112 -3.49 8.77 -2.54
C THR A 112 -4.39 7.64 -2.08
N ILE A 113 -4.45 6.57 -2.85
CA ILE A 113 -5.36 5.44 -2.61
C ILE A 113 -4.57 4.16 -2.41
N GLY A 114 -4.81 3.52 -1.27
CA GLY A 114 -4.35 2.18 -0.99
C GLY A 114 -5.09 1.10 -1.80
N LYS A 115 -4.48 -0.06 -1.95
CA LYS A 115 -5.04 -1.27 -2.59
C LYS A 115 -5.25 -1.13 -4.10
N ALA A 116 -6.14 -0.27 -4.58
CA ALA A 116 -6.44 -0.13 -6.01
C ALA A 116 -5.22 0.25 -6.85
N LEU A 117 -4.42 1.19 -6.36
CA LEU A 117 -3.29 1.74 -7.10
C LEU A 117 -1.98 0.92 -6.98
N LEU A 118 -2.05 -0.26 -6.36
CA LEU A 118 -0.91 -1.19 -6.27
C LEU A 118 -0.70 -2.00 -7.56
N PHE A 119 -1.67 -2.00 -8.48
CA PHE A 119 -1.67 -2.85 -9.66
C PHE A 119 -1.39 -2.05 -10.93
N PRO A 120 -0.20 -2.23 -11.57
CA PRO A 120 0.15 -1.54 -12.82
C PRO A 120 -0.90 -1.72 -13.92
N SER A 121 -1.48 -2.92 -14.05
CA SER A 121 -2.52 -3.20 -15.05
C SER A 121 -3.77 -2.34 -14.88
N PHE A 122 -4.17 -2.11 -13.62
CA PHE A 122 -5.31 -1.25 -13.33
C PHE A 122 -4.99 0.23 -13.61
N VAL A 123 -3.84 0.72 -13.13
CA VAL A 123 -3.44 2.11 -13.38
C VAL A 123 -3.32 2.39 -14.88
N ASN A 124 -2.75 1.46 -15.65
CA ASN A 124 -2.70 1.57 -17.11
C ASN A 124 -4.10 1.64 -17.75
N SER A 125 -5.09 0.93 -17.20
CA SER A 125 -6.47 0.99 -17.72
C SER A 125 -7.15 2.34 -17.54
N LEU A 126 -6.64 3.18 -16.62
CA LEU A 126 -7.12 4.55 -16.42
C LEU A 126 -6.61 5.54 -17.50
N GLY A 127 -5.67 5.12 -18.34
CA GLY A 127 -5.04 5.96 -19.36
C GLY A 127 -4.34 7.17 -18.74
N ASP A 128 -4.47 8.34 -19.36
CA ASP A 128 -3.85 9.58 -18.88
C ASP A 128 -4.32 9.98 -17.46
N ARG A 129 -5.47 9.50 -17.03
CA ARG A 129 -6.00 9.76 -15.68
C ARG A 129 -5.34 8.93 -14.57
N GLY A 130 -4.50 7.96 -14.93
CA GLY A 130 -3.63 7.23 -14.02
C GLY A 130 -2.36 8.00 -13.67
N ASN A 131 -1.97 8.99 -14.49
CA ASN A 131 -0.77 9.78 -14.27
C ASN A 131 -0.93 10.72 -13.07
N GLY A 132 0.05 10.74 -12.16
CA GLY A 132 0.04 11.57 -10.96
C GLY A 132 -0.67 10.97 -9.76
N LEU A 133 -1.38 9.83 -9.90
CA LEU A 133 -1.96 9.10 -8.77
C LEU A 133 -0.87 8.56 -7.85
N THR A 134 -1.13 8.52 -6.55
CA THR A 134 -0.15 8.11 -5.54
C THR A 134 -0.68 6.98 -4.68
N SER A 135 0.24 6.19 -4.13
CA SER A 135 -0.08 5.06 -3.25
C SER A 135 1.10 4.74 -2.33
N GLU A 136 0.91 3.83 -1.41
CA GLU A 136 1.98 3.19 -0.66
C GLU A 136 2.84 2.29 -1.57
N ILE A 137 4.13 2.26 -1.31
CA ILE A 137 5.10 1.42 -2.02
C ILE A 137 5.83 0.53 -1.02
N TRP A 138 5.61 -0.77 -1.09
CA TRP A 138 6.23 -1.78 -0.23
C TRP A 138 7.42 -2.44 -0.90
N TRP A 139 7.38 -2.57 -2.24
CA TRP A 139 8.45 -3.13 -3.02
C TRP A 139 8.33 -2.72 -4.49
N THR A 140 9.46 -2.44 -5.10
CA THR A 140 9.63 -2.26 -6.55
C THR A 140 10.98 -2.81 -6.99
N PRO A 141 11.20 -3.03 -8.29
CA PRO A 141 12.51 -3.38 -8.84
C PRO A 141 13.62 -2.36 -8.53
N ASP A 142 13.29 -1.14 -8.18
CA ASP A 142 14.25 -0.08 -7.86
C ASP A 142 14.67 -0.05 -6.37
N HIS A 143 14.08 -0.91 -5.53
CA HIS A 143 14.50 -1.05 -4.14
C HIS A 143 15.92 -1.64 -4.05
N PRO A 144 16.74 -1.22 -3.07
CA PRO A 144 18.14 -1.62 -2.94
C PRO A 144 18.32 -3.00 -2.31
N PHE A 145 17.33 -3.90 -2.45
CA PHE A 145 17.33 -5.19 -1.81
C PHE A 145 17.81 -6.31 -2.73
N SER A 146 18.27 -7.39 -2.12
CA SER A 146 18.71 -8.59 -2.82
C SER A 146 18.24 -9.84 -2.08
N SER A 147 18.00 -10.90 -2.83
CA SER A 147 17.64 -12.20 -2.28
C SER A 147 18.76 -12.81 -1.43
N SER A 148 18.44 -13.23 -0.23
CA SER A 148 19.34 -14.01 0.64
C SER A 148 19.59 -15.44 0.14
N LEU A 149 18.71 -15.95 -0.74
CA LEU A 149 18.85 -17.29 -1.31
C LEU A 149 19.75 -17.34 -2.53
N THR A 150 19.63 -16.36 -3.42
CA THR A 150 20.25 -16.39 -4.74
C THR A 150 21.20 -15.22 -5.00
N GLY A 151 21.17 -14.17 -4.17
CA GLY A 151 21.89 -12.93 -4.43
C GLY A 151 21.23 -12.03 -5.49
N THR A 152 20.16 -12.49 -6.13
CA THR A 152 19.43 -11.74 -7.17
C THR A 152 18.93 -10.42 -6.62
N LYS A 153 19.20 -9.32 -7.33
CA LYS A 153 18.72 -7.98 -6.96
C LYS A 153 17.25 -7.80 -7.28
N ALA A 154 16.58 -6.86 -6.61
CA ALA A 154 15.18 -6.54 -6.85
C ALA A 154 14.91 -6.24 -8.34
N LYS A 155 15.80 -5.48 -9.00
CA LYS A 155 15.69 -5.17 -10.42
C LYS A 155 15.76 -6.41 -11.32
N GLU A 156 16.65 -7.33 -11.02
CA GLU A 156 16.80 -8.60 -11.76
C GLU A 156 15.55 -9.44 -11.58
N LEU A 157 15.06 -9.60 -10.34
CA LEU A 157 13.81 -10.34 -10.05
C LEU A 157 12.61 -9.77 -10.84
N GLY A 158 12.45 -8.44 -10.86
CA GLY A 158 11.39 -7.79 -11.62
C GLY A 158 11.50 -8.04 -13.13
N ASN A 159 12.70 -7.91 -13.68
CA ASN A 159 12.95 -8.15 -15.11
C ASN A 159 12.74 -9.61 -15.51
N ASP A 160 13.21 -10.55 -14.69
CA ASP A 160 13.04 -12.00 -14.92
C ASP A 160 11.56 -12.39 -14.87
N TYR A 161 10.80 -11.82 -13.95
CA TYR A 161 9.35 -12.03 -13.89
C TYR A 161 8.66 -11.55 -15.18
N VAL A 162 8.97 -10.33 -15.63
CA VAL A 162 8.37 -9.76 -16.85
C VAL A 162 8.76 -10.59 -18.07
N SER A 163 10.04 -10.93 -18.22
CA SER A 163 10.53 -11.70 -19.39
C SER A 163 9.96 -13.12 -19.44
N SER A 164 9.81 -13.76 -18.27
CA SER A 164 9.34 -15.16 -18.19
C SER A 164 7.83 -15.30 -18.35
N THR A 165 7.06 -14.28 -17.88
CA THR A 165 5.61 -14.39 -17.81
C THR A 165 4.86 -13.52 -18.82
N GLY A 166 5.51 -12.52 -19.40
CA GLY A 166 4.90 -11.47 -20.21
C GLY A 166 4.00 -10.51 -19.40
N ARG A 167 3.98 -10.62 -18.07
CA ARG A 167 3.14 -9.81 -17.18
C ARG A 167 3.99 -8.72 -16.53
N LYS A 168 3.39 -7.55 -16.31
CA LYS A 168 4.03 -6.51 -15.50
C LYS A 168 4.23 -7.01 -14.06
N TRP A 169 5.35 -6.67 -13.42
CA TRP A 169 5.59 -6.94 -12.00
C TRP A 169 4.55 -6.20 -11.13
N ASN A 170 4.35 -6.68 -9.92
CA ASN A 170 3.58 -5.99 -8.89
C ASN A 170 4.32 -6.07 -7.55
N GLN A 171 3.90 -5.25 -6.60
CA GLN A 171 4.59 -5.13 -5.31
C GLN A 171 4.61 -6.44 -4.51
N GLY A 172 3.58 -7.29 -4.66
CA GLY A 172 3.51 -8.61 -4.02
C GLY A 172 4.64 -9.57 -4.41
N LEU A 173 5.28 -9.37 -5.57
CA LEU A 173 6.37 -10.22 -6.04
C LEU A 173 7.54 -10.28 -5.04
N GLY A 174 7.99 -9.12 -4.54
CA GLY A 174 9.05 -9.05 -3.55
C GLY A 174 8.69 -9.75 -2.24
N PHE A 175 7.46 -9.55 -1.76
CA PHE A 175 6.99 -10.16 -0.51
C PHE A 175 6.84 -11.68 -0.62
N GLN A 176 6.33 -12.19 -1.74
CA GLN A 176 6.27 -13.63 -1.96
C GLN A 176 7.66 -14.25 -2.03
N HIS A 177 8.62 -13.59 -2.71
CA HIS A 177 10.00 -14.04 -2.72
C HIS A 177 10.58 -14.07 -1.30
N ALA A 178 10.41 -13.01 -0.53
CA ALA A 178 10.87 -12.92 0.87
C ALA A 178 10.27 -14.00 1.78
N LEU A 179 9.02 -14.40 1.54
CA LEU A 179 8.40 -15.50 2.29
C LEU A 179 9.17 -16.82 2.09
N PHE A 180 9.60 -17.10 0.86
CA PHE A 180 10.44 -18.28 0.59
C PHE A 180 11.85 -18.14 1.19
N GLU A 181 12.42 -16.94 1.21
CA GLU A 181 13.71 -16.68 1.85
C GLU A 181 13.67 -17.01 3.34
N VAL A 182 12.67 -16.46 4.05
CA VAL A 182 12.46 -16.72 5.48
C VAL A 182 12.20 -18.21 5.74
N THR A 183 11.37 -18.85 4.91
CA THR A 183 11.07 -20.27 5.04
C THR A 183 12.34 -21.12 4.87
N ALA A 184 13.12 -20.86 3.85
CA ALA A 184 14.36 -21.61 3.60
C ALA A 184 15.42 -21.39 4.72
N ASP A 185 15.52 -20.17 5.25
CA ASP A 185 16.39 -19.84 6.37
C ASP A 185 15.97 -20.61 7.64
N VAL A 186 14.68 -20.60 7.94
CA VAL A 186 14.12 -21.37 9.09
C VAL A 186 14.44 -22.85 8.95
N ILE A 187 14.19 -23.46 7.79
CA ILE A 187 14.47 -24.88 7.53
C ILE A 187 15.97 -25.20 7.70
N LYS A 188 16.85 -24.35 7.17
CA LYS A 188 18.31 -24.55 7.26
C LYS A 188 18.84 -24.46 8.70
N ARG A 189 18.23 -23.64 9.54
CA ARG A 189 18.65 -23.44 10.94
C ARG A 189 17.97 -24.37 11.92
N CYS A 190 16.86 -24.99 11.54
CA CYS A 190 16.09 -25.87 12.39
C CYS A 190 16.87 -27.17 12.65
N SER A 191 16.99 -27.55 13.93
CA SER A 191 17.69 -28.77 14.34
C SER A 191 16.87 -30.03 14.09
N ASP A 192 15.55 -29.93 14.15
CA ASP A 192 14.61 -31.03 13.91
C ASP A 192 13.29 -30.47 13.35
N LEU A 193 12.96 -30.82 12.11
CA LEU A 193 11.76 -30.35 11.42
C LEU A 193 10.48 -31.07 11.89
N ASP A 194 10.60 -32.21 12.55
CA ASP A 194 9.47 -32.95 13.12
C ASP A 194 9.14 -32.48 14.55
N ASP A 195 10.03 -31.72 15.20
CA ASP A 195 9.77 -31.08 16.49
C ASP A 195 9.24 -29.64 16.32
N VAL A 196 7.95 -29.44 16.64
CA VAL A 196 7.29 -28.13 16.59
C VAL A 196 8.04 -27.08 17.42
N SER A 197 8.61 -27.46 18.56
CA SER A 197 9.33 -26.52 19.42
C SER A 197 10.63 -26.06 18.77
N ALA A 198 11.35 -26.93 18.08
CA ALA A 198 12.56 -26.59 17.34
C ALA A 198 12.23 -25.68 16.14
N VAL A 199 11.15 -25.96 15.42
CA VAL A 199 10.66 -25.11 14.32
C VAL A 199 10.28 -23.72 14.83
N MET A 200 9.52 -23.64 15.92
CA MET A 200 9.12 -22.35 16.52
C MET A 200 10.30 -21.55 17.04
N ALA A 201 11.31 -22.20 17.63
CA ALA A 201 12.55 -21.54 18.04
C ALA A 201 13.32 -20.98 16.86
N SER A 202 13.40 -21.75 15.77
CA SER A 202 14.03 -21.32 14.53
C SER A 202 13.30 -20.13 13.88
N ILE A 203 11.96 -20.16 13.83
CA ILE A 203 11.16 -19.02 13.37
C ILE A 203 11.44 -17.79 14.25
N SER A 204 11.33 -17.92 15.56
CA SER A 204 11.44 -16.81 16.51
C SER A 204 12.82 -16.12 16.49
N SER A 205 13.88 -16.87 16.14
CA SER A 205 15.25 -16.36 16.02
C SER A 205 15.60 -15.79 14.65
N THR A 206 14.63 -15.65 13.73
CA THR A 206 14.89 -15.09 12.38
C THR A 206 15.44 -13.67 12.46
N ASN A 207 16.57 -13.47 11.78
CA ASN A 207 17.21 -12.18 11.58
C ASN A 207 17.91 -12.22 10.21
N LEU A 208 17.16 -11.84 9.18
CA LEU A 208 17.52 -12.11 7.79
C LEU A 208 17.31 -10.87 6.91
N SER A 209 18.32 -10.50 6.12
CA SER A 209 18.17 -9.52 5.05
C SER A 209 17.49 -10.18 3.86
N THR A 210 16.35 -9.68 3.43
CA THR A 210 15.51 -10.27 2.39
C THR A 210 15.26 -9.32 1.23
N MET A 211 14.56 -9.81 0.22
CA MET A 211 14.10 -9.02 -0.93
C MET A 211 13.21 -7.83 -0.55
N VAL A 212 12.70 -7.77 0.68
CA VAL A 212 11.88 -6.65 1.20
C VAL A 212 12.55 -5.90 2.36
N GLY A 213 13.84 -6.12 2.55
CA GLY A 213 14.62 -5.55 3.64
C GLY A 213 14.81 -6.53 4.80
N GLN A 214 15.16 -5.98 5.96
CA GLN A 214 15.47 -6.80 7.14
C GLN A 214 14.20 -7.37 7.77
N VAL A 215 14.17 -8.69 7.95
CA VAL A 215 13.15 -9.39 8.75
C VAL A 215 13.77 -9.84 10.07
N ASN A 216 13.30 -9.24 11.17
CA ASN A 216 13.79 -9.53 12.51
C ASN A 216 12.66 -9.37 13.53
N TRP A 217 12.24 -10.49 14.12
CA TRP A 217 11.15 -10.51 15.09
C TRP A 217 11.50 -9.88 16.45
N SER A 218 12.78 -9.78 16.78
CA SER A 218 13.24 -9.20 18.06
C SER A 218 13.10 -7.68 18.10
N ASN A 219 13.07 -7.02 16.93
CA ASN A 219 13.04 -5.57 16.79
C ASN A 219 11.67 -5.04 16.33
N GLY A 220 10.66 -5.90 16.29
CA GLY A 220 9.32 -5.49 15.89
C GLY A 220 8.58 -4.69 16.96
N PRO A 221 7.52 -3.97 16.58
CA PRO A 221 6.73 -3.13 17.50
C PRO A 221 5.96 -3.98 18.52
N VAL A 222 5.63 -5.19 18.15
CA VAL A 222 4.99 -6.21 19.01
C VAL A 222 5.60 -7.57 18.74
N LYS A 223 5.39 -8.50 19.66
CA LYS A 223 5.89 -9.88 19.52
C LYS A 223 5.45 -10.52 18.20
N ASN A 224 6.37 -11.18 17.52
CA ASN A 224 6.17 -11.90 16.26
C ASN A 224 5.82 -11.00 15.07
N VAL A 225 6.10 -9.71 15.13
CA VAL A 225 5.95 -8.77 14.02
C VAL A 225 7.30 -8.13 13.71
N SER A 226 7.66 -8.09 12.43
CA SER A 226 8.79 -7.33 11.91
C SER A 226 8.26 -6.30 10.92
N LYS A 227 8.59 -5.03 11.11
CA LYS A 227 8.24 -4.00 10.13
C LYS A 227 9.20 -4.05 8.94
N THR A 228 8.64 -3.92 7.75
CA THR A 228 9.38 -3.73 6.51
C THR A 228 9.29 -2.27 6.07
N PRO A 229 10.24 -1.77 5.28
CA PRO A 229 10.20 -0.41 4.76
C PRO A 229 8.93 -0.13 3.96
N LEU A 230 8.42 1.09 4.11
CA LEU A 230 7.31 1.63 3.35
C LEU A 230 7.66 3.04 2.91
N VAL A 231 7.34 3.38 1.67
CA VAL A 231 7.47 4.74 1.14
C VAL A 231 6.21 5.11 0.36
N SER A 232 6.00 6.41 0.14
CA SER A 232 5.00 6.87 -0.83
C SER A 232 5.58 6.86 -2.24
N GLY A 233 4.72 6.64 -3.22
CA GLY A 233 5.11 6.68 -4.63
C GLY A 233 4.04 7.28 -5.52
N GLN A 234 4.46 7.78 -6.66
CA GLN A 234 3.58 8.37 -7.66
C GLN A 234 3.70 7.62 -8.99
N TRP A 235 2.57 7.31 -9.58
CA TRP A 235 2.50 6.80 -10.93
C TRP A 235 2.80 7.91 -11.93
N GLN A 236 3.77 7.67 -12.78
CA GLN A 236 4.15 8.58 -13.86
C GLN A 236 4.10 7.84 -15.19
N LYS A 237 3.57 8.52 -16.21
CA LYS A 237 3.56 7.99 -17.56
C LYS A 237 4.99 7.91 -18.09
N GLY A 238 5.41 6.70 -18.48
CA GLY A 238 6.70 6.48 -19.12
C GLY A 238 6.72 6.98 -20.59
N ASN A 239 7.90 6.88 -21.21
CA ASN A 239 8.06 7.25 -22.64
C ASN A 239 7.34 6.27 -23.58
N ASP A 240 7.00 5.09 -23.08
CA ASP A 240 6.31 4.01 -23.79
C ASP A 240 4.80 3.90 -23.43
N GLY A 241 4.29 4.84 -22.67
CA GLY A 241 2.88 4.95 -22.26
C GLY A 241 2.55 4.38 -20.92
#